data_cf56c2a74bfffb4080119adc5c21b78b
#
_entry.id   cf56c2a74bfffb4080119adc5c21b78b
#
_cell.length_a   1.000
_cell.length_b   1.000
_cell.length_c   1.000
_cell.angle_alpha   90.00
_cell.angle_beta   90.00
_cell.angle_gamma   90.00
#
_symmetry.space_group_name_H-M   'P 1'
#
loop_
_entity.id
_entity.type
_entity.pdbx_description
1 polymer ?
#
loop_
_entity_poly.entity_id
_entity_poly.type
_entity_poly.pdbx_seq_one_letter_code
_entity_poly.pdbx_strand_id
1 'polypeptide(L)'
;MTIKDAIFGVQSPQKRAAASDDLQGSLPIADIDRGIIHTRDGGLVGLFEVLPMNFFLQSTAERVRIVGALAAWLKIAPGSVQFLCLSQPVDVEQYTRRMNEYAETETDASCRACIEDNIEQVCGMIQGGAFTTRFFVAYRFEPDMAPAAKTLEQRADA
;
A
#
# COMPACT_ATOMS: atom_id res chain seq x y z
N MET A 1 4.46 12.28 -0.50
CA MET A 1 4.27 11.78 0.88
C MET A 1 4.45 10.26 0.83
N THR A 2 5.51 9.74 1.40
CA THR A 2 5.86 8.32 1.32
C THR A 2 5.06 7.54 2.38
N ILE A 3 4.78 6.23 2.15
CA ILE A 3 4.13 5.33 3.13
C ILE A 3 4.82 5.44 4.50
N LYS A 4 6.14 5.65 4.53
CA LYS A 4 6.93 5.86 5.74
C LYS A 4 6.47 7.06 6.57
N ASP A 5 6.11 8.18 5.93
CA ASP A 5 5.65 9.39 6.61
C ASP A 5 4.25 9.24 7.22
N ALA A 6 3.41 8.42 6.59
CA ALA A 6 2.04 8.17 7.05
C ALA A 6 1.97 7.22 8.26
N ILE A 7 2.92 6.26 8.37
CA ILE A 7 2.94 5.28 9.47
C ILE A 7 3.45 5.89 10.77
N PHE A 8 4.38 6.87 10.69
CA PHE A 8 5.09 7.39 11.85
C PHE A 8 4.77 8.86 12.16
N GLY A 9 3.78 9.45 11.49
CA GLY A 9 3.40 10.86 11.61
C GLY A 9 2.77 11.31 12.94
N VAL A 10 2.76 10.47 13.98
CA VAL A 10 2.39 10.88 15.34
C VAL A 10 3.65 11.33 16.06
N GLN A 11 3.97 12.60 15.93
CA GLN A 11 5.11 13.21 16.61
C GLN A 11 4.85 13.36 18.12
N SER A 12 5.56 12.59 18.90
CA SER A 12 5.93 13.02 20.26
C SER A 12 6.95 14.16 20.15
N PRO A 13 6.95 15.17 21.03
CA PRO A 13 7.91 16.26 20.94
C PRO A 13 9.31 15.77 21.30
N GLN A 14 10.05 15.31 20.29
CA GLN A 14 11.45 14.97 20.45
C GLN A 14 12.33 16.21 20.32
N LYS A 15 13.22 16.39 21.31
CA LYS A 15 14.36 17.31 21.30
C LYS A 15 15.05 17.29 19.94
N ARG A 16 15.15 18.46 19.30
CA ARG A 16 15.98 18.66 18.12
C ARG A 16 17.43 18.29 18.44
N ALA A 17 17.84 17.10 18.03
CA ALA A 17 19.26 16.77 17.89
C ALA A 17 19.75 17.39 16.58
N ALA A 18 20.99 17.87 16.58
CA ALA A 18 21.64 18.56 15.48
C ALA A 18 21.50 17.79 14.16
N ALA A 19 21.19 18.52 13.08
CA ALA A 19 21.02 18.04 11.73
C ALA A 19 22.20 17.16 11.27
N SER A 20 21.97 15.87 11.16
CA SER A 20 22.66 15.07 10.18
C SER A 20 21.82 15.10 8.92
N ASP A 21 22.43 15.39 7.79
CA ASP A 21 21.82 15.56 6.46
C ASP A 21 21.23 14.24 5.89
N ASP A 22 21.10 13.22 6.72
CA ASP A 22 20.61 11.89 6.35
C ASP A 22 19.16 11.71 6.83
N LEU A 23 18.22 11.94 5.91
CA LEU A 23 16.80 11.66 6.11
C LEU A 23 16.53 10.21 6.59
N GLN A 24 17.37 9.27 6.21
CA GLN A 24 17.27 7.87 6.65
C GLN A 24 17.61 7.72 8.13
N GLY A 25 18.54 8.54 8.64
CA GLY A 25 18.91 8.58 10.05
C GLY A 25 17.81 9.10 10.97
N SER A 26 16.87 9.90 10.45
CA SER A 26 15.74 10.47 11.21
C SER A 26 14.53 9.55 11.30
N LEU A 27 14.46 8.51 10.46
CA LEU A 27 13.33 7.57 10.47
C LEU A 27 13.49 6.57 11.62
N PRO A 28 12.40 6.23 12.34
CA PRO A 28 12.42 5.22 13.40
C PRO A 28 12.52 3.79 12.87
N ILE A 29 12.88 3.60 11.61
CA ILE A 29 13.02 2.30 10.94
C ILE A 29 14.48 1.87 11.05
N ALA A 30 14.70 0.66 11.58
CA ALA A 30 16.01 0.02 11.62
C ALA A 30 16.27 -0.79 10.36
N ASP A 31 15.28 -1.61 9.97
CA ASP A 31 15.39 -2.52 8.82
C ASP A 31 14.01 -2.88 8.27
N ILE A 32 13.97 -3.44 7.06
CA ILE A 32 12.75 -4.00 6.45
C ILE A 32 13.13 -5.36 5.88
N ASP A 33 12.60 -6.41 6.49
CA ASP A 33 12.78 -7.79 6.04
C ASP A 33 11.42 -8.43 5.77
N ARG A 34 11.27 -9.05 4.58
CA ARG A 34 10.06 -9.80 4.14
C ARG A 34 8.73 -9.10 4.43
N GLY A 35 8.67 -7.80 4.21
CA GLY A 35 7.46 -7.01 4.45
C GLY A 35 7.20 -6.62 5.90
N ILE A 36 8.09 -6.99 6.82
CA ILE A 36 8.05 -6.59 8.23
C ILE A 36 9.03 -5.43 8.43
N ILE A 37 8.56 -4.36 9.04
CA ILE A 37 9.37 -3.20 9.38
C ILE A 37 9.86 -3.38 10.81
N HIS A 38 11.17 -3.42 10.99
CA HIS A 38 11.84 -3.42 12.29
C HIS A 38 12.07 -1.97 12.71
N THR A 39 11.54 -1.59 13.85
CA THR A 39 11.72 -0.23 14.39
C THR A 39 12.94 -0.19 15.31
N ARG A 40 13.57 1.00 15.45
CA ARG A 40 14.80 1.18 16.26
C ARG A 40 14.58 0.97 17.75
N ASP A 41 13.33 1.08 18.22
CA ASP A 41 12.93 0.78 19.59
C ASP A 41 12.61 -0.72 19.82
N GLY A 42 12.90 -1.56 18.83
CA GLY A 42 12.71 -3.01 18.91
C GLY A 42 11.31 -3.50 18.57
N GLY A 43 10.39 -2.61 18.23
CA GLY A 43 9.05 -2.98 17.77
C GLY A 43 9.07 -3.57 16.35
N LEU A 44 8.04 -4.33 16.03
CA LEU A 44 7.80 -4.88 14.70
C LEU A 44 6.51 -4.28 14.13
N VAL A 45 6.52 -3.87 12.86
CA VAL A 45 5.32 -3.38 12.18
C VAL A 45 5.10 -4.21 10.92
N GLY A 46 3.97 -4.90 10.87
CA GLY A 46 3.46 -5.55 9.66
C GLY A 46 2.62 -4.56 8.84
N LEU A 47 2.88 -4.45 7.54
CA LEU A 47 2.12 -3.63 6.62
C LEU A 47 1.50 -4.50 5.54
N PHE A 48 0.17 -4.43 5.41
CA PHE A 48 -0.60 -5.21 4.46
C PHE A 48 -1.38 -4.29 3.53
N GLU A 49 -1.28 -4.51 2.24
CA GLU A 49 -2.15 -3.85 1.27
C GLU A 49 -3.51 -4.53 1.25
N VAL A 50 -4.58 -3.73 1.31
CA VAL A 50 -5.96 -4.19 1.26
C VAL A 50 -6.53 -3.86 -0.10
N LEU A 51 -6.97 -4.86 -0.84
CA LEU A 51 -7.65 -4.66 -2.11
C LEU A 51 -9.09 -4.19 -1.86
N PRO A 52 -9.49 -3.04 -2.39
CA PRO A 52 -10.83 -2.52 -2.19
C PRO A 52 -11.86 -3.39 -2.94
N MET A 53 -13.01 -3.57 -2.31
CA MET A 53 -14.17 -4.20 -2.94
C MET A 53 -15.37 -3.25 -2.92
N ASN A 54 -16.22 -3.31 -3.93
CA ASN A 54 -17.45 -2.55 -3.91
C ASN A 54 -18.50 -3.26 -3.05
N PHE A 55 -18.60 -2.87 -1.78
CA PHE A 55 -19.51 -3.45 -0.80
C PHE A 55 -20.99 -3.33 -1.23
N PHE A 56 -21.37 -2.24 -1.86
CA PHE A 56 -22.76 -1.98 -2.24
C PHE A 56 -23.24 -2.83 -3.44
N LEU A 57 -22.32 -3.32 -4.25
CA LEU A 57 -22.63 -4.25 -5.34
C LEU A 57 -22.77 -5.70 -4.89
N GLN A 58 -22.46 -6.00 -3.63
CA GLN A 58 -22.57 -7.35 -3.08
C GLN A 58 -24.02 -7.69 -2.72
N SER A 59 -24.38 -8.98 -2.79
CA SER A 59 -25.67 -9.46 -2.31
C SER A 59 -25.84 -9.21 -0.81
N THR A 60 -27.08 -9.20 -0.32
CA THR A 60 -27.35 -9.01 1.11
C THR A 60 -26.66 -10.08 1.96
N ALA A 61 -26.67 -11.34 1.54
CA ALA A 61 -26.00 -12.42 2.25
C ALA A 61 -24.49 -12.23 2.32
N GLU A 62 -23.88 -11.80 1.21
CA GLU A 62 -22.43 -11.52 1.18
C GLU A 62 -22.06 -10.32 2.04
N ARG A 63 -22.85 -9.25 2.04
CA ARG A 63 -22.63 -8.09 2.94
C ARG A 63 -22.65 -8.49 4.41
N VAL A 64 -23.62 -9.35 4.80
CA VAL A 64 -23.67 -9.85 6.18
C VAL A 64 -22.43 -10.68 6.51
N ARG A 65 -21.96 -11.53 5.58
CA ARG A 65 -20.73 -12.32 5.75
C ARG A 65 -19.51 -11.42 5.92
N ILE A 66 -19.35 -10.39 5.09
CA ILE A 66 -18.23 -9.43 5.16
C ILE A 66 -18.22 -8.69 6.49
N VAL A 67 -19.38 -8.17 6.92
CA VAL A 67 -19.49 -7.47 8.21
C VAL A 67 -19.18 -8.40 9.36
N GLY A 68 -19.66 -9.65 9.32
CA GLY A 68 -19.36 -10.66 10.33
C GLY A 68 -17.87 -11.00 10.40
N ALA A 69 -17.21 -11.13 9.27
CA ALA A 69 -15.77 -11.37 9.17
C ALA A 69 -14.97 -10.18 9.75
N LEU A 70 -15.34 -8.95 9.40
CA LEU A 70 -14.72 -7.75 9.96
C LEU A 70 -14.89 -7.67 11.48
N ALA A 71 -16.09 -7.95 11.98
CA ALA A 71 -16.37 -7.95 13.42
C ALA A 71 -15.57 -9.04 14.16
N ALA A 72 -15.42 -10.22 13.57
CA ALA A 72 -14.59 -11.29 14.12
C ALA A 72 -13.11 -10.89 14.15
N TRP A 73 -12.62 -10.31 13.05
CA TRP A 73 -11.24 -9.83 12.96
C TRP A 73 -10.94 -8.74 14.00
N LEU A 74 -11.85 -7.76 14.18
CA LEU A 74 -11.67 -6.68 15.16
C LEU A 74 -11.56 -7.19 16.62
N LYS A 75 -12.13 -8.36 16.92
CA LYS A 75 -12.03 -8.97 18.26
C LYS A 75 -10.65 -9.54 18.56
N ILE A 76 -9.92 -9.93 17.50
CA ILE A 76 -8.58 -10.55 17.61
C ILE A 76 -7.46 -9.61 17.14
N ALA A 77 -7.83 -8.46 16.57
CA ALA A 77 -6.87 -7.49 16.12
C ALA A 77 -6.03 -6.96 17.29
N PRO A 78 -4.73 -6.74 17.11
CA PRO A 78 -3.90 -6.12 18.14
C PRO A 78 -4.43 -4.72 18.48
N GLY A 79 -4.19 -4.26 19.69
CA GLY A 79 -4.66 -2.95 20.17
C GLY A 79 -4.10 -1.76 19.37
N SER A 80 -3.01 -1.98 18.64
CA SER A 80 -2.35 -0.97 17.81
C SER A 80 -2.52 -1.32 16.32
N VAL A 81 -3.64 -0.89 15.74
CA VAL A 81 -3.94 -1.03 14.31
C VAL A 81 -4.10 0.34 13.67
N GLN A 82 -3.48 0.56 12.54
CA GLN A 82 -3.61 1.78 11.76
C GLN A 82 -4.13 1.47 10.35
N PHE A 83 -5.14 2.21 9.91
CA PHE A 83 -5.64 2.18 8.54
C PHE A 83 -5.04 3.36 7.78
N LEU A 84 -4.47 3.07 6.63
CA LEU A 84 -3.84 4.06 5.76
C LEU A 84 -4.55 4.09 4.43
N CYS A 85 -4.85 5.29 3.97
CA CYS A 85 -5.42 5.56 2.67
C CYS A 85 -4.47 6.52 1.96
N LEU A 86 -3.79 6.04 0.93
CA LEU A 86 -2.75 6.80 0.23
C LEU A 86 -3.17 7.04 -1.22
N SER A 87 -3.30 8.31 -1.56
CA SER A 87 -3.46 8.72 -2.96
C SER A 87 -2.08 8.91 -3.57
N GLN A 88 -1.86 8.29 -4.72
CA GLN A 88 -0.62 8.43 -5.48
C GLN A 88 -0.94 8.63 -6.96
N PRO A 89 -0.10 9.34 -7.71
CA PRO A 89 -0.26 9.44 -9.16
C PRO A 89 -0.35 8.04 -9.78
N VAL A 90 -1.19 7.91 -10.79
CA VAL A 90 -1.30 6.64 -11.53
C VAL A 90 0.01 6.38 -12.26
N ASP A 91 0.60 5.21 -12.02
CA ASP A 91 1.75 4.74 -12.80
C ASP A 91 1.23 4.04 -14.06
N VAL A 92 1.51 4.62 -15.19
CA VAL A 92 1.10 4.09 -16.50
C VAL A 92 2.28 3.61 -17.35
N GLU A 93 3.50 3.69 -16.82
CA GLU A 93 4.68 3.29 -17.61
C GLU A 93 4.58 1.84 -18.09
N GLN A 94 4.13 0.96 -17.21
CA GLN A 94 3.94 -0.45 -17.56
C GLN A 94 2.81 -0.64 -18.59
N TYR A 95 1.73 0.13 -18.47
CA TYR A 95 0.61 0.09 -19.40
C TYR A 95 1.04 0.60 -20.79
N THR A 96 1.64 1.79 -20.88
CA THR A 96 2.07 2.39 -22.15
C THR A 96 3.13 1.55 -22.83
N ARG A 97 4.06 0.96 -22.09
CA ARG A 97 5.04 0.02 -22.64
C ARG A 97 4.36 -1.16 -23.34
N ARG A 98 3.40 -1.80 -22.66
CA ARG A 98 2.65 -2.93 -23.23
C ARG A 98 1.83 -2.54 -24.45
N MET A 99 1.20 -1.36 -24.41
CA MET A 99 0.43 -0.87 -25.56
C MET A 99 1.33 -0.54 -26.76
N ASN A 100 2.51 0.01 -26.53
CA ASN A 100 3.50 0.24 -27.59
C ASN A 100 3.98 -1.09 -28.22
N GLU A 101 4.26 -2.12 -27.41
CA GLU A 101 4.59 -3.46 -27.90
C GLU A 101 3.47 -4.03 -28.80
N TYR A 102 2.20 -3.81 -28.43
CA TYR A 102 1.07 -4.21 -29.27
C TYR A 102 0.99 -3.39 -30.55
N ALA A 103 1.20 -2.07 -30.51
CA ALA A 103 1.22 -1.22 -31.69
C ALA A 103 2.31 -1.61 -32.69
N GLU A 104 3.51 -2.01 -32.19
CA GLU A 104 4.63 -2.46 -33.02
C GLU A 104 4.33 -3.79 -33.73
N THR A 105 3.57 -4.68 -33.10
CA THR A 105 3.24 -5.99 -33.66
C THR A 105 1.93 -6.02 -34.47
N GLU A 106 1.11 -4.96 -34.36
CA GLU A 106 -0.16 -4.86 -35.07
C GLU A 106 0.05 -4.58 -36.55
N THR A 107 -0.59 -5.39 -37.40
CA THR A 107 -0.49 -5.30 -38.86
C THR A 107 -1.58 -4.44 -39.49
N ASP A 108 -2.73 -4.33 -38.85
CA ASP A 108 -3.83 -3.47 -39.31
C ASP A 108 -3.60 -2.01 -38.90
N ALA A 109 -3.57 -1.14 -39.91
CA ALA A 109 -3.31 0.28 -39.70
C ALA A 109 -4.40 0.97 -38.83
N SER A 110 -5.66 0.53 -38.96
CA SER A 110 -6.77 1.10 -38.19
C SER A 110 -6.71 0.66 -36.73
N CYS A 111 -6.36 -0.59 -36.48
CA CYS A 111 -6.15 -1.09 -35.12
C CYS A 111 -4.95 -0.39 -34.45
N ARG A 112 -3.86 -0.21 -35.20
CA ARG A 112 -2.69 0.51 -34.69
C ARG A 112 -3.04 1.95 -34.30
N ALA A 113 -3.76 2.69 -35.14
CA ALA A 113 -4.21 4.05 -34.85
C ALA A 113 -5.08 4.10 -33.59
N CYS A 114 -5.97 3.11 -33.36
CA CYS A 114 -6.75 3.02 -32.13
C CYS A 114 -5.89 2.81 -30.88
N ILE A 115 -4.83 2.01 -30.97
CA ILE A 115 -3.90 1.79 -29.86
C ILE A 115 -3.15 3.09 -29.54
N GLU A 116 -2.64 3.80 -30.56
CA GLU A 116 -1.94 5.07 -30.40
C GLU A 116 -2.84 6.15 -29.78
N ASP A 117 -4.07 6.28 -30.26
CA ASP A 117 -5.10 7.18 -29.69
C ASP A 117 -5.38 6.87 -28.21
N ASN A 118 -5.48 5.58 -27.87
CA ASN A 118 -5.70 5.14 -26.51
C ASN A 118 -4.52 5.52 -25.58
N ILE A 119 -3.29 5.36 -26.05
CA ILE A 119 -2.08 5.78 -25.32
C ILE A 119 -2.12 7.29 -25.05
N GLU A 120 -2.45 8.09 -26.07
CA GLU A 120 -2.54 9.53 -25.94
C GLU A 120 -3.62 9.96 -24.92
N GLN A 121 -4.80 9.34 -24.98
CA GLN A 121 -5.87 9.60 -24.02
C GLN A 121 -5.46 9.26 -22.58
N VAL A 122 -4.83 8.10 -22.36
CA VAL A 122 -4.36 7.69 -21.03
C VAL A 122 -3.27 8.64 -20.52
N CYS A 123 -2.33 9.02 -21.35
CA CYS A 123 -1.31 10.02 -20.99
C CYS A 123 -1.93 11.38 -20.66
N GLY A 124 -2.96 11.80 -21.40
CA GLY A 124 -3.70 13.03 -21.12
C GLY A 124 -4.42 13.02 -19.78
N MET A 125 -5.00 11.89 -19.37
CA MET A 125 -5.63 11.75 -18.05
C MET A 125 -4.63 11.95 -16.90
N ILE A 126 -3.38 11.52 -17.08
CA ILE A 126 -2.33 11.67 -16.07
C ILE A 126 -1.89 13.13 -15.95
N GLN A 127 -1.71 13.81 -17.08
CA GLN A 127 -1.40 15.23 -17.09
C GLN A 127 -2.53 16.04 -16.41
N GLY A 128 -3.77 15.55 -16.48
CA GLY A 128 -4.92 16.06 -15.75
C GLY A 128 -4.93 15.74 -14.25
N GLY A 129 -3.92 15.04 -13.73
CA GLY A 129 -3.78 14.75 -12.31
C GLY A 129 -4.59 13.54 -11.85
N ALA A 130 -4.64 12.47 -12.64
CA ALA A 130 -5.27 11.22 -12.21
C ALA A 130 -4.50 10.58 -11.04
N PHE A 131 -5.24 10.21 -9.99
CA PHE A 131 -4.70 9.54 -8.81
C PHE A 131 -5.36 8.18 -8.61
N THR A 132 -4.59 7.23 -8.15
CA THR A 132 -5.11 5.98 -7.61
C THR A 132 -5.01 5.99 -6.09
N THR A 133 -5.98 5.35 -5.43
CA THR A 133 -5.98 5.24 -3.98
C THR A 133 -5.68 3.80 -3.59
N ARG A 134 -4.67 3.64 -2.73
CA ARG A 134 -4.30 2.35 -2.15
C ARG A 134 -4.60 2.36 -0.67
N PHE A 135 -5.04 1.20 -0.17
CA PHE A 135 -5.43 1.02 1.21
C PHE A 135 -4.47 0.05 1.88
N PHE A 136 -4.04 0.40 3.09
CA PHE A 136 -3.14 -0.43 3.87
C PHE A 136 -3.63 -0.55 5.30
N VAL A 137 -3.30 -1.67 5.91
CA VAL A 137 -3.46 -1.91 7.34
C VAL A 137 -2.08 -2.16 7.93
N ALA A 138 -1.72 -1.38 8.94
CA ALA A 138 -0.48 -1.54 9.67
C ALA A 138 -0.76 -2.04 11.08
N TYR A 139 -0.01 -3.05 11.52
CA TYR A 139 -0.05 -3.59 12.88
C TYR A 139 1.31 -3.36 13.54
N ARG A 140 1.29 -2.83 14.75
CA ARG A 140 2.49 -2.75 15.58
C ARG A 140 2.46 -3.85 16.64
N PHE A 141 3.58 -4.56 16.75
CA PHE A 141 3.84 -5.52 17.79
C PHE A 141 4.97 -4.99 18.68
N GLU A 142 4.71 -4.89 19.96
CA GLU A 142 5.76 -4.59 20.92
C GLU A 142 6.59 -5.85 21.20
N PRO A 143 7.90 -5.71 21.53
CA PRO A 143 8.79 -6.85 21.75
C PRO A 143 8.27 -7.87 22.76
N ASP A 144 7.63 -7.38 23.82
CA ASP A 144 7.08 -8.21 24.91
C ASP A 144 5.80 -8.96 24.52
N MET A 145 5.14 -8.55 23.42
CA MET A 145 3.91 -9.15 22.92
C MET A 145 4.12 -9.89 21.59
N ALA A 146 5.33 -9.81 21.02
CA ALA A 146 5.61 -10.47 19.76
C ALA A 146 5.62 -11.99 19.98
N PRO A 147 4.68 -12.76 19.41
CA PRO A 147 4.93 -14.16 19.17
C PRO A 147 6.19 -14.22 18.32
N ALA A 148 7.12 -15.15 18.65
CA ALA A 148 8.40 -15.25 17.97
C ALA A 148 8.24 -15.02 16.46
N ALA A 149 9.14 -14.29 15.83
CA ALA A 149 9.04 -13.77 14.44
C ALA A 149 8.56 -14.83 13.41
N LYS A 150 8.80 -16.10 13.67
CA LYS A 150 8.29 -17.26 12.90
C LYS A 150 6.76 -17.27 12.71
N THR A 151 5.98 -16.71 13.63
CA THR A 151 4.52 -16.74 13.56
C THR A 151 3.96 -15.65 12.62
N LEU A 152 4.70 -14.58 12.41
CA LEU A 152 4.33 -13.52 11.44
C LEU A 152 4.65 -13.95 10.00
N GLU A 153 5.80 -14.62 9.79
CA GLU A 153 6.17 -15.18 8.48
C GLU A 153 5.14 -16.21 8.00
N GLN A 154 4.69 -17.11 8.90
CA GLN A 154 3.69 -18.13 8.56
C GLN A 154 2.30 -17.58 8.24
N ARG A 155 1.96 -16.38 8.67
CA ARG A 155 0.67 -15.72 8.38
C ARG A 155 0.69 -14.86 7.12
N ALA A 156 1.86 -14.50 6.62
CA ALA A 156 2.01 -13.77 5.37
C ALA A 156 1.93 -14.70 4.14
N ASP A 157 2.21 -16.01 4.33
CA ASP A 157 2.19 -17.02 3.26
C ASP A 157 0.85 -17.80 3.16
N ALA A 158 -0.16 -17.46 3.97
CA ALA A 158 -1.49 -18.09 3.98
C ALA A 158 -2.57 -17.16 3.42
#